data_09d6688b5841e8be3f6079c503e1b043
#
_entry.id   09d6688b5841e8be3f6079c503e1b043
#
_cell.length_a   1.000
_cell.length_b   1.000
_cell.length_c   1.000
_cell.angle_alpha   90.00
_cell.angle_beta   90.00
_cell.angle_gamma   90.00
#
_symmetry.space_group_name_H-M   'P 1'
#
loop_
_entity.id
_entity.type
_entity.pdbx_description
1 polymer ?
#
loop_
_entity_poly.entity_id
_entity_poly.type
_entity_poly.pdbx_seq_one_letter_code
_entity_poly.pdbx_strand_id
1 'polypeptide(L)'
;MASVNKVILVGNLGRDPETRYTTSGDAVTNIRVATTDTWKDKNGEKQEKTEWHTVVFFGRQAEIAGEYLKKGRQVYIEGRLQTRKWQDKEGQDRYSTEIVADRMQMLGSREGASQSSVSSVPSDPAEREPAAAGASASAGARKSAAAPAKKNVDDLDDDIPF
;
A
#
# COMPACT_ATOMS: atom_id res chain seq x y z
N MET A 1 -29.92 24.27 14.12
CA MET A 1 -28.47 24.54 14.07
C MET A 1 -27.86 23.75 12.92
N ALA A 2 -27.06 24.41 12.06
CA ALA A 2 -26.33 23.75 11.00
C ALA A 2 -25.01 23.22 11.58
N SER A 3 -24.63 21.98 11.26
CA SER A 3 -23.38 21.37 11.68
C SER A 3 -22.80 20.52 10.54
N VAL A 4 -21.48 20.41 10.47
CA VAL A 4 -20.76 19.58 9.51
C VAL A 4 -19.80 18.68 10.28
N ASN A 5 -19.78 17.39 9.93
CA ASN A 5 -18.80 16.43 10.40
C ASN A 5 -18.34 15.62 9.19
N LYS A 6 -17.27 16.06 8.55
CA LYS A 6 -16.71 15.41 7.36
C LYS A 6 -15.20 15.34 7.47
N VAL A 7 -14.67 14.20 7.08
CA VAL A 7 -13.23 13.92 6.97
C VAL A 7 -12.92 13.44 5.56
N ILE A 8 -11.84 13.95 4.99
CA ILE A 8 -11.29 13.51 3.72
C ILE A 8 -9.83 13.18 3.95
N LEU A 9 -9.43 11.97 3.58
CA LEU A 9 -8.06 11.48 3.71
C LEU A 9 -7.55 10.93 2.37
N VAL A 10 -6.29 11.22 2.08
CA VAL A 10 -5.48 10.50 1.10
C VAL A 10 -4.22 10.04 1.83
N GLY A 11 -4.00 8.73 1.87
CA GLY A 11 -2.85 8.19 2.59
C GLY A 11 -2.59 6.73 2.23
N ASN A 12 -1.58 6.15 2.87
CA ASN A 12 -1.19 4.77 2.63
C ASN A 12 -1.56 3.88 3.81
N LEU A 13 -1.94 2.63 3.54
CA LEU A 13 -2.20 1.66 4.59
C LEU A 13 -0.89 1.27 5.28
N GLY A 14 -0.87 1.36 6.61
CA GLY A 14 0.28 0.95 7.41
C GLY A 14 0.35 -0.56 7.66
N ARG A 15 -0.79 -1.24 7.59
CA ARG A 15 -0.94 -2.68 7.76
C ARG A 15 -2.09 -3.20 6.91
N ASP A 16 -2.17 -4.53 6.79
CA ASP A 16 -3.31 -5.17 6.13
C ASP A 16 -4.62 -4.88 6.87
N PRO A 17 -5.75 -4.81 6.16
CA PRO A 17 -7.07 -4.64 6.76
C PRO A 17 -7.43 -5.77 7.73
N GLU A 18 -8.07 -5.41 8.83
CA GLU A 18 -8.63 -6.36 9.78
C GLU A 18 -10.14 -6.44 9.63
N THR A 19 -10.63 -7.52 9.05
CA THR A 19 -12.06 -7.75 8.85
C THR A 19 -12.60 -8.65 9.95
N ARG A 20 -13.73 -8.27 10.52
CA ARG A 20 -14.51 -9.02 11.51
C ARG A 20 -15.97 -9.02 11.08
N TYR A 21 -16.71 -10.00 11.54
CA TYR A 21 -18.15 -10.10 11.32
C TYR A 21 -18.87 -9.88 12.64
N THR A 22 -19.93 -9.09 12.60
CA THR A 22 -20.81 -8.89 13.75
C THR A 22 -21.67 -10.14 13.97
N THR A 23 -22.36 -10.22 15.10
CA THR A 23 -23.32 -11.30 15.39
C THR A 23 -24.50 -11.31 14.42
N SER A 24 -24.81 -10.19 13.77
CA SER A 24 -25.80 -10.06 12.70
C SER A 24 -25.27 -10.51 11.33
N GLY A 25 -23.97 -10.84 11.22
CA GLY A 25 -23.34 -11.26 9.96
C GLY A 25 -22.78 -10.11 9.11
N ASP A 26 -22.89 -8.87 9.58
CA ASP A 26 -22.37 -7.72 8.84
C ASP A 26 -20.84 -7.63 8.95
N ALA A 27 -20.17 -7.39 7.82
CA ALA A 27 -18.73 -7.18 7.81
C ALA A 27 -18.36 -5.82 8.40
N VAL A 28 -17.31 -5.80 9.21
CA VAL A 28 -16.67 -4.60 9.75
C VAL A 28 -15.17 -4.71 9.50
N THR A 29 -14.61 -3.77 8.76
CA THR A 29 -13.18 -3.75 8.44
C THR A 29 -12.52 -2.52 9.00
N ASN A 30 -11.44 -2.73 9.76
CA ASN A 30 -10.61 -1.68 10.33
C ASN A 30 -9.32 -1.57 9.52
N ILE A 31 -8.96 -0.36 9.15
CA ILE A 31 -7.66 -0.05 8.54
C ILE A 31 -6.94 1.07 9.28
N ARG A 32 -5.62 1.06 9.16
CA ARG A 32 -4.75 2.14 9.64
C ARG A 32 -4.17 2.87 8.44
N VAL A 33 -4.45 4.16 8.34
CA VAL A 33 -4.00 5.02 7.24
C VAL A 33 -3.01 6.04 7.76
N ALA A 34 -1.86 6.12 7.12
CA ALA A 34 -0.84 7.13 7.38
C ALA A 34 -1.01 8.32 6.44
N THR A 35 -1.03 9.52 7.00
CA THR A 35 -0.87 10.77 6.27
C THR A 35 0.42 11.41 6.73
N THR A 36 1.27 11.82 5.79
CA THR A 36 2.59 12.36 6.09
C THR A 36 2.71 13.79 5.58
N ASP A 37 2.99 14.70 6.50
CA ASP A 37 3.30 16.09 6.21
C ASP A 37 4.81 16.29 6.20
N THR A 38 5.30 17.04 5.21
CA THR A 38 6.71 17.39 5.12
C THR A 38 6.86 18.90 4.99
N TRP A 39 7.72 19.48 5.82
CA TRP A 39 8.02 20.90 5.78
C TRP A 39 9.50 21.17 6.02
N LYS A 40 9.93 22.38 5.76
CA LYS A 40 11.26 22.86 6.14
C LYS A 40 11.15 23.66 7.42
N ASP A 41 12.04 23.39 8.36
CA ASP A 41 12.15 24.19 9.58
C ASP A 41 12.85 25.53 9.34
N LYS A 42 13.03 26.30 10.41
CA LYS A 42 13.69 27.62 10.34
C LYS A 42 15.16 27.56 9.93
N ASN A 43 15.78 26.40 10.06
CA ASN A 43 17.17 26.14 9.69
C ASN A 43 17.30 25.62 8.25
N GLY A 44 16.16 25.42 7.55
CA GLY A 44 16.09 24.84 6.20
C GLY A 44 16.15 23.33 6.16
N GLU A 45 16.13 22.65 7.31
CA GLU A 45 16.13 21.20 7.40
C GLU A 45 14.73 20.64 7.08
N LYS A 46 14.70 19.53 6.36
CA LYS A 46 13.45 18.84 6.03
C LYS A 46 12.95 18.07 7.25
N GLN A 47 11.75 18.42 7.69
CA GLN A 47 11.03 17.73 8.76
C GLN A 47 9.89 16.93 8.16
N GLU A 48 9.56 15.83 8.82
CA GLU A 48 8.48 14.93 8.43
C GLU A 48 7.66 14.50 9.65
N LYS A 49 6.35 14.54 9.54
CA LYS A 49 5.44 14.08 10.59
C LYS A 49 4.36 13.20 9.99
N THR A 50 4.23 11.99 10.50
CA THR A 50 3.20 11.05 10.09
C THR A 50 2.11 10.95 11.16
N GLU A 51 0.87 11.15 10.74
CA GLU A 51 -0.33 10.92 11.55
C GLU A 51 -1.01 9.62 11.14
N TRP A 52 -1.44 8.85 12.14
CA TRP A 52 -2.08 7.57 11.97
C TRP A 52 -3.57 7.63 12.26
N HIS A 53 -4.37 7.39 11.25
CA HIS A 53 -5.81 7.41 11.35
C HIS A 53 -6.38 6.00 11.41
N THR A 54 -7.32 5.78 12.34
CA THR A 54 -8.11 4.55 12.38
C THR A 54 -9.39 4.78 11.60
N VAL A 55 -9.61 3.98 10.57
CA VAL A 55 -10.79 4.07 9.70
C VAL A 55 -11.56 2.77 9.76
N VAL A 56 -12.87 2.88 9.93
CA VAL A 56 -13.79 1.75 10.06
C VAL A 56 -14.77 1.77 8.90
N PHE A 57 -14.88 0.64 8.23
CA PHE A 57 -15.85 0.37 7.17
C PHE A 57 -16.91 -0.59 7.68
N PHE A 58 -18.13 -0.45 7.16
CA PHE A 58 -19.26 -1.32 7.47
C PHE A 58 -19.86 -1.93 6.20
N GLY A 59 -20.47 -3.12 6.33
CA GLY A 59 -21.20 -3.80 5.28
C GLY A 59 -20.35 -4.06 4.03
N ARG A 60 -20.92 -3.80 2.85
CA ARG A 60 -20.25 -4.08 1.57
C ARG A 60 -18.92 -3.35 1.38
N GLN A 61 -18.77 -2.15 1.88
CA GLN A 61 -17.49 -1.44 1.80
C GLN A 61 -16.41 -2.10 2.67
N ALA A 62 -16.81 -2.69 3.79
CA ALA A 62 -15.91 -3.45 4.65
C ALA A 62 -15.38 -4.71 3.92
N GLU A 63 -16.25 -5.43 3.21
CA GLU A 63 -15.86 -6.59 2.40
C GLU A 63 -14.86 -6.19 1.32
N ILE A 64 -15.17 -5.15 0.55
CA ILE A 64 -14.29 -4.63 -0.51
C ILE A 64 -12.95 -4.18 0.07
N ALA A 65 -12.96 -3.45 1.19
CA ALA A 65 -11.73 -3.01 1.83
C ALA A 65 -10.88 -4.20 2.31
N GLY A 66 -11.51 -5.21 2.90
CA GLY A 66 -10.83 -6.42 3.37
C GLY A 66 -10.23 -7.26 2.25
N GLU A 67 -10.91 -7.33 1.09
CA GLU A 67 -10.49 -8.17 -0.04
C GLU A 67 -9.39 -7.51 -0.88
N TYR A 68 -9.53 -6.21 -1.16
CA TYR A 68 -8.69 -5.52 -2.16
C TYR A 68 -7.60 -4.64 -1.60
N LEU A 69 -7.70 -4.20 -0.34
CA LEU A 69 -6.68 -3.40 0.28
C LEU A 69 -5.57 -4.25 0.89
N LYS A 70 -4.34 -3.73 0.82
CA LYS A 70 -3.16 -4.33 1.45
C LYS A 70 -2.26 -3.24 2.01
N LYS A 71 -1.36 -3.62 2.92
CA LYS A 71 -0.32 -2.74 3.45
C LYS A 71 0.41 -2.01 2.31
N GLY A 72 0.64 -0.71 2.48
CA GLY A 72 1.32 0.15 1.52
C GLY A 72 0.42 0.71 0.42
N ARG A 73 -0.81 0.22 0.27
CA ARG A 73 -1.75 0.71 -0.74
C ARG A 73 -2.20 2.13 -0.43
N GLN A 74 -2.23 2.97 -1.46
CA GLN A 74 -2.77 4.32 -1.35
C GLN A 74 -4.29 4.31 -1.53
N VAL A 75 -4.98 5.04 -0.66
CA VAL A 75 -6.45 5.13 -0.67
C VAL A 75 -6.91 6.56 -0.45
N TYR A 76 -8.03 6.89 -1.09
CA TYR A 76 -8.86 8.05 -0.80
C TYR A 76 -10.05 7.61 0.03
N ILE A 77 -10.35 8.35 1.09
CA ILE A 77 -11.44 8.05 2.02
C ILE A 77 -12.21 9.32 2.31
N GLU A 78 -13.54 9.24 2.24
CA GLU A 78 -14.45 10.21 2.81
C GLU A 78 -15.23 9.56 3.94
N GLY A 79 -15.46 10.31 5.00
CA GLY A 79 -16.18 9.81 6.15
C GLY A 79 -16.46 10.89 7.16
N ARG A 80 -16.78 10.46 8.38
CA ARG A 80 -17.04 11.34 9.53
C ARG A 80 -16.26 10.87 10.75
N LEU A 81 -15.96 11.79 11.66
CA LEU A 81 -15.40 11.46 12.97
C LEU A 81 -16.49 10.87 13.86
N GLN A 82 -16.13 9.81 14.56
CA GLN A 82 -16.96 9.22 15.60
C GLN A 82 -16.11 8.91 16.81
N THR A 83 -16.51 9.37 17.96
CA THR A 83 -15.87 9.02 19.24
C THR A 83 -16.69 7.92 19.89
N ARG A 84 -16.02 6.82 20.21
CA ARG A 84 -16.59 5.69 20.93
C ARG A 84 -16.00 5.62 22.32
N LYS A 85 -16.87 5.49 23.31
CA LYS A 85 -16.49 5.20 24.69
C LYS A 85 -16.37 3.70 24.86
N TRP A 86 -15.34 3.24 25.54
CA TRP A 86 -15.12 1.84 25.89
C TRP A 86 -14.47 1.76 27.29
N GLN A 87 -14.56 0.63 27.94
CA GLN A 87 -13.93 0.40 29.22
C GLN A 87 -12.71 -0.49 29.03
N ASP A 88 -11.60 -0.10 29.68
CA ASP A 88 -10.40 -0.93 29.71
C ASP A 88 -10.56 -2.08 30.74
N LYS A 89 -9.54 -2.91 30.86
CA LYS A 89 -9.56 -4.06 31.76
C LYS A 89 -9.64 -3.68 33.24
N GLU A 90 -9.32 -2.44 33.57
CA GLU A 90 -9.37 -1.86 34.90
C GLU A 90 -10.72 -1.16 35.19
N GLY A 91 -11.66 -1.22 34.26
CA GLY A 91 -12.98 -0.59 34.37
C GLY A 91 -12.99 0.91 34.13
N GLN A 92 -11.87 1.50 33.65
CA GLN A 92 -11.79 2.91 33.36
C GLN A 92 -12.40 3.23 31.99
N ASP A 93 -13.14 4.33 31.96
CA ASP A 93 -13.70 4.84 30.71
C ASP A 93 -12.62 5.43 29.80
N ARG A 94 -12.50 4.89 28.61
CA ARG A 94 -11.60 5.35 27.56
C ARG A 94 -12.41 5.83 26.35
N TYR A 95 -11.85 6.76 25.63
CA TYR A 95 -12.44 7.29 24.40
C TYR A 95 -11.51 7.01 23.24
N SER A 96 -12.08 6.51 22.15
CA SER A 96 -11.35 6.28 20.89
C SER A 96 -12.06 7.06 19.80
N THR A 97 -11.33 7.93 19.12
CA THR A 97 -11.85 8.66 17.96
C THR A 97 -11.45 7.90 16.69
N GLU A 98 -12.46 7.52 15.94
CA GLU A 98 -12.34 6.74 14.71
C GLU A 98 -13.01 7.49 13.56
N ILE A 99 -12.62 7.20 12.35
CA ILE A 99 -13.26 7.72 11.15
C ILE A 99 -14.17 6.62 10.60
N VAL A 100 -15.45 6.89 10.58
CA VAL A 100 -16.42 6.01 9.90
C VAL A 100 -16.44 6.40 8.44
N ALA A 101 -16.00 5.49 7.58
CA ALA A 101 -15.93 5.73 6.15
C ALA A 101 -17.30 5.61 5.50
N ASP A 102 -17.66 6.61 4.71
CA ASP A 102 -18.86 6.63 3.87
C ASP A 102 -18.50 6.28 2.42
N ARG A 103 -17.28 6.61 1.97
CA ARG A 103 -16.77 6.34 0.62
C ARG A 103 -15.29 6.02 0.64
N MET A 104 -14.88 5.09 -0.21
CA MET A 104 -13.48 4.72 -0.43
C MET A 104 -13.20 4.61 -1.92
N GLN A 105 -11.99 5.02 -2.32
CA GLN A 105 -11.44 4.79 -3.64
C GLN A 105 -9.97 4.39 -3.54
N MET A 106 -9.62 3.29 -4.16
CA MET A 106 -8.22 2.86 -4.28
C MET A 106 -7.51 3.78 -5.26
N LEU A 107 -6.36 4.30 -4.86
CA LEU A 107 -5.47 5.11 -5.67
C LEU A 107 -4.21 4.32 -6.00
N GLY A 108 -3.49 4.75 -7.06
CA GLY A 108 -2.26 4.10 -7.52
C GLY A 108 -2.47 2.99 -8.54
N SER A 109 -1.40 2.62 -9.22
CA SER A 109 -1.39 1.55 -10.22
C SER A 109 -1.72 0.21 -9.57
N ARG A 110 -2.48 -0.60 -10.27
CA ARG A 110 -2.62 -2.02 -9.98
C ARG A 110 -1.24 -2.66 -10.16
N GLU A 111 -0.53 -2.91 -9.08
CA GLU A 111 0.68 -3.75 -9.14
C GLU A 111 0.24 -5.13 -9.64
N GLY A 112 0.64 -5.44 -10.87
CA GLY A 112 0.31 -6.72 -11.52
C GLY A 112 -0.33 -6.59 -12.92
N ALA A 113 -0.59 -5.40 -13.42
CA ALA A 113 -0.83 -5.23 -14.86
C ALA A 113 0.56 -5.07 -15.52
N SER A 114 1.24 -6.20 -15.69
CA SER A 114 2.35 -6.36 -16.65
C SER A 114 2.00 -5.63 -17.93
N GLN A 115 2.95 -4.86 -18.40
CA GLN A 115 3.08 -4.33 -19.73
C GLN A 115 2.44 -5.27 -20.75
N SER A 116 1.18 -5.03 -21.09
CA SER A 116 0.68 -5.48 -22.37
C SER A 116 1.10 -4.44 -23.37
N SER A 117 2.27 -4.67 -23.94
CA SER A 117 2.74 -4.24 -25.22
C SER A 117 1.61 -3.69 -26.08
N VAL A 118 1.72 -2.44 -26.41
CA VAL A 118 1.10 -1.88 -27.61
C VAL A 118 1.73 -2.59 -28.78
N SER A 119 1.09 -3.65 -29.21
CA SER A 119 1.44 -4.33 -30.45
C SER A 119 1.01 -3.48 -31.61
N SER A 120 2.02 -2.93 -32.28
CA SER A 120 2.19 -2.88 -33.73
C SER A 120 0.91 -2.90 -34.58
N VAL A 121 0.70 -1.78 -35.19
CA VAL A 121 -0.03 -1.60 -36.44
C VAL A 121 0.62 -2.55 -37.49
N PRO A 122 -0.15 -3.35 -38.26
CA PRO A 122 0.38 -4.08 -39.39
C PRO A 122 0.50 -3.15 -40.55
N SER A 123 1.70 -2.90 -40.98
CA SER A 123 1.99 -2.37 -42.31
C SER A 123 2.27 -3.53 -43.24
N ASP A 124 1.48 -3.62 -44.27
CA ASP A 124 1.41 -4.55 -45.37
C ASP A 124 2.70 -4.56 -46.23
N PRO A 125 3.01 -5.68 -46.94
CA PRO A 125 4.33 -5.97 -47.49
C PRO A 125 4.47 -5.53 -48.96
N ALA A 126 5.62 -5.04 -49.29
CA ALA A 126 6.07 -5.04 -50.69
C ALA A 126 7.56 -5.36 -50.80
N GLU A 127 7.79 -6.59 -51.24
CA GLU A 127 8.72 -7.02 -52.28
C GLU A 127 10.17 -6.53 -52.31
N ARG A 128 11.12 -7.43 -52.05
CA ARG A 128 12.18 -7.90 -52.95
C ARG A 128 13.27 -8.66 -52.22
N GLU A 129 13.37 -9.91 -52.61
CA GLU A 129 14.59 -10.76 -52.54
C GLU A 129 15.60 -10.37 -53.64
N PRO A 130 16.78 -11.00 -53.79
CA PRO A 130 17.61 -11.79 -52.85
C PRO A 130 19.13 -11.45 -52.97
N ALA A 131 19.91 -12.16 -52.24
CA ALA A 131 21.24 -12.73 -52.57
C ALA A 131 22.32 -12.58 -51.48
N ALA A 132 22.65 -13.68 -50.98
CA ALA A 132 23.90 -14.44 -51.02
C ALA A 132 24.99 -14.17 -49.98
N ALA A 133 25.22 -15.25 -49.24
CA ALA A 133 26.53 -15.91 -48.99
C ALA A 133 27.53 -15.32 -47.99
N GLY A 134 27.97 -16.23 -47.11
CA GLY A 134 29.29 -16.22 -46.48
C GLY A 134 29.26 -16.48 -44.99
N ALA A 135 29.20 -17.62 -44.52
CA ALA A 135 30.16 -18.60 -44.03
C ALA A 135 31.14 -18.11 -42.94
N SER A 136 31.21 -18.96 -41.92
CA SER A 136 32.37 -19.31 -41.09
C SER A 136 32.35 -18.77 -39.66
N ALA A 137 32.02 -19.59 -38.67
CA ALA A 137 32.83 -20.54 -37.90
C ALA A 137 33.79 -19.90 -36.89
N SER A 138 33.64 -20.28 -35.68
CA SER A 138 34.51 -20.92 -34.66
C SER A 138 34.33 -20.26 -33.29
N ALA A 139 33.83 -20.98 -32.31
CA ALA A 139 34.54 -21.83 -31.37
C ALA A 139 35.42 -21.04 -30.37
N GLY A 140 35.08 -21.17 -29.10
CA GLY A 140 35.96 -20.75 -28.03
C GLY A 140 35.32 -20.87 -26.65
N ALA A 141 35.45 -21.99 -26.06
CA ALA A 141 35.10 -22.39 -24.71
C ALA A 141 35.93 -21.69 -23.63
N ARG A 142 35.39 -21.73 -22.44
CA ARG A 142 35.99 -22.02 -21.12
C ARG A 142 35.62 -21.02 -20.05
N LYS A 143 34.84 -21.55 -19.05
CA LYS A 143 35.28 -21.89 -17.68
C LYS A 143 35.47 -20.68 -16.77
N SER A 144 34.75 -20.62 -15.75
CA SER A 144 34.76 -21.19 -14.41
C SER A 144 34.63 -20.16 -13.32
N ALA A 145 33.70 -20.43 -12.42
CA ALA A 145 33.84 -20.46 -10.99
C ALA A 145 34.14 -19.14 -10.23
N ALA A 146 33.22 -18.74 -9.34
CA ALA A 146 33.43 -18.80 -7.91
C ALA A 146 32.38 -17.94 -7.19
N ALA A 147 31.58 -18.57 -6.36
CA ALA A 147 30.98 -17.93 -5.24
C ALA A 147 32.05 -17.63 -4.19
N PRO A 148 31.89 -16.59 -3.40
CA PRO A 148 31.95 -16.88 -1.98
C PRO A 148 30.99 -16.14 -1.09
N ALA A 149 30.52 -16.90 -0.08
CA ALA A 149 30.52 -16.59 1.34
C ALA A 149 29.44 -15.66 1.87
N LYS A 150 28.57 -16.33 2.58
CA LYS A 150 27.78 -15.91 3.72
C LYS A 150 28.61 -15.07 4.71
N LYS A 151 28.10 -13.94 5.11
CA LYS A 151 28.43 -13.36 6.42
C LYS A 151 27.16 -13.32 7.25
N ASN A 152 27.12 -14.18 8.22
CA ASN A 152 26.32 -14.08 9.40
C ASN A 152 26.69 -12.77 10.11
N VAL A 153 25.71 -12.00 10.46
CA VAL A 153 25.80 -11.04 11.54
C VAL A 153 24.65 -11.38 12.48
N ASP A 154 24.93 -12.32 13.32
CA ASP A 154 24.36 -12.42 14.66
C ASP A 154 24.93 -11.25 15.47
N ASP A 155 24.14 -10.79 16.40
CA ASP A 155 24.47 -9.84 17.46
C ASP A 155 24.17 -8.36 17.14
N LEU A 156 22.98 -7.97 17.56
CA LEU A 156 22.74 -6.68 18.20
C LEU A 156 21.57 -6.86 19.17
N ASP A 157 21.96 -7.22 20.37
CA ASP A 157 21.19 -7.06 21.58
C ASP A 157 20.69 -5.63 21.74
N ASP A 158 19.40 -5.55 22.07
CA ASP A 158 18.82 -4.88 23.22
C ASP A 158 19.34 -3.48 23.57
N ASP A 159 18.47 -2.52 23.44
CA ASP A 159 18.07 -1.57 24.47
C ASP A 159 17.16 -0.53 23.87
N ILE A 160 15.86 -0.67 24.09
CA ILE A 160 14.90 0.41 23.93
C ILE A 160 14.47 0.82 25.34
N PRO A 161 14.89 1.96 25.85
CA PRO A 161 14.20 2.59 26.97
C PRO A 161 12.99 3.37 26.48
N PHE A 162 11.95 3.30 27.27
CA PHE A 162 10.60 3.85 27.16
C PHE A 162 10.50 5.32 26.80
#